data_ec2a02a2a03d6f8082451bbd23928ffa
#
_entry.id   ec2a02a2a03d6f8082451bbd23928ffa
#
_cell.length_a   1.000
_cell.length_b   1.000
_cell.length_c   1.000
_cell.angle_alpha   90.00
_cell.angle_beta   90.00
_cell.angle_gamma   90.00
#
_symmetry.space_group_name_H-M   'P 1'
#
loop_
_entity.id
_entity.type
_entity.pdbx_description
1 polymer ?
#
loop_
_entity_poly.entity_id
_entity_poly.type
_entity_poly.pdbx_seq_one_letter_code
_entity_poly.pdbx_strand_id
1 'polypeptide(L)'
;MSKLNEIKKIYFIGIGGIGMSALARYFKSRGVDVSGYDKTSTPLTRELEASGIAIHYEERVDLVPKDTDAVVYTPAIPAQHAELVYYREQNYTVVKRSDVLQWITEGSFNICVGGTHGKTTVTTMIAHLLRHSGYGCNAFLGGISANYQTNFWSSERNVVVVEADEYDRSFLKLVPDVAVITAMDPDHLDIYGTPEEVEKAFIEFSQKVKPGGCLITKQGLSRASELKAEHQYSYSFEDTGAAVHATNLKVQKGSYCFDVVNKDWIMKDVVLHMGGLHNIENCIAAITVAKYLGIEEEKIKVAVADFKGVRRRFEYALKNDQHVLIDDYAHHPEELRALISGVKSIFNKDKLVLVFQPHLFSRTKDQADGFAHSLDMADEVIILPIYPARELPMEGVTSELLLNKMKITNKQVLTKEEMKIWVAAHQPKLLVMAGAGDIDALVQPVKELLENK
;
A
#
# COMPACT_ATOMS: atom_id res chain seq x y z
N MET A 1 -31.64 -0.77 -10.80
CA MET A 1 -31.21 -0.39 -9.45
C MET A 1 -29.91 -1.14 -9.17
N SER A 2 -28.89 -0.53 -8.58
CA SER A 2 -27.64 -1.25 -8.34
C SER A 2 -27.89 -2.27 -7.22
N LYS A 3 -27.32 -3.47 -7.34
CA LYS A 3 -27.37 -4.55 -6.33
C LYS A 3 -27.03 -4.05 -4.92
N LEU A 4 -26.21 -2.98 -4.82
CA LEU A 4 -25.81 -2.35 -3.57
C LEU A 4 -26.98 -1.75 -2.75
N ASN A 5 -28.02 -1.22 -3.41
CA ASN A 5 -29.14 -0.56 -2.73
C ASN A 5 -30.13 -1.56 -2.08
N GLU A 6 -30.01 -2.82 -2.42
CA GLU A 6 -30.86 -3.90 -1.89
C GLU A 6 -30.24 -4.55 -0.64
N ILE A 7 -28.93 -4.34 -0.40
CA ILE A 7 -28.20 -4.94 0.71
C ILE A 7 -28.51 -4.15 2.00
N LYS A 8 -29.12 -4.81 2.97
CA LYS A 8 -29.37 -4.30 4.33
C LYS A 8 -28.50 -4.96 5.38
N LYS A 9 -28.11 -6.22 5.14
CA LYS A 9 -27.28 -7.02 6.02
C LYS A 9 -26.17 -7.70 5.21
N ILE A 10 -24.92 -7.56 5.63
CA ILE A 10 -23.77 -8.12 4.93
C ILE A 10 -22.80 -8.77 5.92
N TYR A 11 -22.30 -9.93 5.53
CA TYR A 11 -21.35 -10.70 6.32
C TYR A 11 -20.01 -10.85 5.61
N PHE A 12 -18.90 -10.67 6.36
CA PHE A 12 -17.55 -10.73 5.83
C PHE A 12 -16.75 -11.89 6.41
N ILE A 13 -16.21 -12.78 5.57
CA ILE A 13 -15.28 -13.83 5.98
C ILE A 13 -13.85 -13.34 5.72
N GLY A 14 -13.08 -13.11 6.80
CA GLY A 14 -11.77 -12.46 6.77
C GLY A 14 -11.88 -10.93 6.82
N ILE A 15 -12.75 -10.42 7.69
CA ILE A 15 -13.11 -8.99 7.79
C ILE A 15 -11.92 -8.09 8.17
N GLY A 16 -10.90 -8.63 8.89
CA GLY A 16 -9.72 -7.89 9.33
C GLY A 16 -8.68 -7.65 8.24
N GLY A 17 -8.85 -8.22 7.04
CA GLY A 17 -8.00 -7.89 5.90
C GLY A 17 -8.15 -6.42 5.51
N ILE A 18 -7.03 -5.78 5.10
CA ILE A 18 -7.02 -4.33 4.82
C ILE A 18 -8.10 -3.90 3.80
N GLY A 19 -8.27 -4.60 2.70
CA GLY A 19 -9.31 -4.29 1.71
C GLY A 19 -10.72 -4.71 2.15
N MET A 20 -10.85 -5.74 2.99
CA MET A 20 -12.14 -6.19 3.53
C MET A 20 -12.68 -5.21 4.57
N SER A 21 -11.83 -4.73 5.47
CA SER A 21 -12.18 -3.74 6.49
C SER A 21 -12.62 -2.40 5.88
N ALA A 22 -12.01 -2.00 4.76
CA ALA A 22 -12.45 -0.82 4.02
C ALA A 22 -13.88 -0.97 3.49
N LEU A 23 -14.21 -2.13 2.91
CA LEU A 23 -15.59 -2.44 2.49
C LEU A 23 -16.56 -2.51 3.66
N ALA A 24 -16.17 -3.14 4.77
CA ALA A 24 -17.00 -3.21 5.98
C ALA A 24 -17.34 -1.79 6.49
N ARG A 25 -16.36 -0.88 6.55
CA ARG A 25 -16.56 0.53 6.91
C ARG A 25 -17.48 1.25 5.91
N TYR A 26 -17.33 1.00 4.62
CA TYR A 26 -18.19 1.56 3.57
C TYR A 26 -19.66 1.18 3.79
N PHE A 27 -19.96 -0.10 3.94
CA PHE A 27 -21.34 -0.54 4.19
C PHE A 27 -21.88 0.00 5.51
N LYS A 28 -21.08 -0.01 6.57
CA LYS A 28 -21.46 0.57 7.86
C LYS A 28 -21.79 2.05 7.76
N SER A 29 -21.01 2.84 7.00
CA SER A 29 -21.26 4.26 6.77
C SER A 29 -22.56 4.55 6.02
N ARG A 30 -23.08 3.55 5.29
CA ARG A 30 -24.37 3.61 4.59
C ARG A 30 -25.54 3.04 5.40
N GLY A 31 -25.34 2.73 6.68
CA GLY A 31 -26.37 2.21 7.56
C GLY A 31 -26.70 0.72 7.35
N VAL A 32 -25.87 -0.02 6.62
CA VAL A 32 -25.99 -1.46 6.46
C VAL A 32 -25.56 -2.15 7.75
N ASP A 33 -26.27 -3.20 8.16
CA ASP A 33 -25.87 -4.06 9.26
C ASP A 33 -24.71 -4.95 8.83
N VAL A 34 -23.54 -4.76 9.46
CA VAL A 34 -22.27 -5.42 9.08
C VAL A 34 -21.80 -6.31 10.20
N SER A 35 -21.47 -7.53 9.87
CA SER A 35 -20.80 -8.47 10.78
C SER A 35 -19.77 -9.31 10.04
N GLY A 36 -18.94 -10.08 10.76
CA GLY A 36 -17.95 -10.90 10.09
C GLY A 36 -17.16 -11.80 11.01
N TYR A 37 -16.30 -12.56 10.37
CA TYR A 37 -15.32 -13.47 10.97
C TYR A 37 -13.90 -13.01 10.60
N ASP A 38 -12.98 -13.13 11.53
CA ASP A 38 -11.55 -13.16 11.26
C ASP A 38 -10.86 -14.18 12.16
N LYS A 39 -9.73 -14.73 11.71
CA LYS A 39 -8.96 -15.71 12.49
C LYS A 39 -8.28 -15.08 13.70
N THR A 40 -7.94 -13.79 13.63
CA THR A 40 -7.07 -13.13 14.60
C THR A 40 -7.61 -11.76 14.99
N SER A 41 -7.68 -11.50 16.31
CA SER A 41 -7.93 -10.14 16.79
C SER A 41 -6.69 -9.27 16.58
N THR A 42 -6.85 -8.20 15.81
CA THR A 42 -5.80 -7.23 15.47
C THR A 42 -6.23 -5.83 15.91
N PRO A 43 -5.34 -4.82 15.91
CA PRO A 43 -5.77 -3.44 16.10
C PRO A 43 -6.90 -3.02 15.15
N LEU A 44 -6.82 -3.44 13.88
CA LEU A 44 -7.81 -3.10 12.86
C LEU A 44 -9.19 -3.74 13.15
N THR A 45 -9.24 -5.01 13.55
CA THR A 45 -10.53 -5.65 13.91
C THR A 45 -11.13 -5.03 15.16
N ARG A 46 -10.31 -4.67 16.17
CA ARG A 46 -10.80 -3.95 17.37
C ARG A 46 -11.37 -2.58 17.04
N GLU A 47 -10.80 -1.86 16.07
CA GLU A 47 -11.38 -0.60 15.58
C GLU A 47 -12.74 -0.82 14.89
N LEU A 48 -12.89 -1.90 14.13
CA LEU A 48 -14.19 -2.27 13.53
C LEU A 48 -15.23 -2.57 14.63
N GLU A 49 -14.87 -3.35 15.65
CA GLU A 49 -15.72 -3.65 16.80
C GLU A 49 -16.13 -2.37 17.55
N ALA A 50 -15.17 -1.45 17.77
CA ALA A 50 -15.45 -0.15 18.39
C ALA A 50 -16.40 0.72 17.55
N SER A 51 -16.47 0.51 16.23
CA SER A 51 -17.44 1.16 15.33
C SER A 51 -18.81 0.47 15.30
N GLY A 52 -19.02 -0.57 16.12
CA GLY A 52 -20.28 -1.30 16.23
C GLY A 52 -20.46 -2.37 15.13
N ILE A 53 -19.37 -2.97 14.65
CA ILE A 53 -19.39 -4.15 13.77
C ILE A 53 -19.15 -5.39 14.65
N ALA A 54 -20.06 -6.36 14.60
CA ALA A 54 -19.91 -7.61 15.34
C ALA A 54 -18.92 -8.54 14.64
N ILE A 55 -17.88 -8.97 15.36
CA ILE A 55 -16.84 -9.86 14.82
C ILE A 55 -16.67 -11.06 15.76
N HIS A 56 -16.56 -12.26 15.22
CA HIS A 56 -16.11 -13.43 15.98
C HIS A 56 -14.80 -13.98 15.39
N TYR A 57 -14.06 -14.75 16.22
CA TYR A 57 -12.71 -15.20 15.90
C TYR A 57 -12.56 -16.73 15.86
N GLU A 58 -13.67 -17.44 15.97
CA GLU A 58 -13.75 -18.90 15.88
C GLU A 58 -14.47 -19.28 14.59
N GLU A 59 -13.91 -20.19 13.80
CA GLU A 59 -14.56 -20.75 12.61
C GLU A 59 -15.74 -21.67 13.06
N ARG A 60 -16.95 -21.07 13.13
CA ARG A 60 -18.13 -21.73 13.69
C ARG A 60 -19.42 -21.33 12.98
N VAL A 61 -20.09 -22.31 12.39
CA VAL A 61 -21.36 -22.12 11.63
C VAL A 61 -22.55 -21.69 12.52
N ASP A 62 -22.51 -21.98 13.81
CA ASP A 62 -23.57 -21.55 14.74
C ASP A 62 -23.49 -20.07 15.11
N LEU A 63 -22.35 -19.41 14.87
CA LEU A 63 -22.16 -17.97 15.12
C LEU A 63 -22.53 -17.08 13.92
N VAL A 64 -22.70 -17.67 12.71
CA VAL A 64 -22.97 -16.86 11.51
C VAL A 64 -24.42 -16.40 11.44
N PRO A 65 -24.72 -15.17 10.93
CA PRO A 65 -26.07 -14.70 10.70
C PRO A 65 -26.77 -15.51 9.60
N LYS A 66 -28.04 -15.86 9.85
CA LYS A 66 -28.86 -16.67 8.90
C LYS A 66 -29.80 -15.82 8.05
N ASP A 67 -29.74 -14.50 8.18
CA ASP A 67 -30.60 -13.53 7.51
C ASP A 67 -29.78 -12.46 6.75
N THR A 68 -28.57 -12.82 6.29
CA THR A 68 -27.71 -11.91 5.52
C THR A 68 -28.07 -11.89 4.04
N ASP A 69 -28.02 -10.71 3.41
CA ASP A 69 -28.32 -10.53 1.98
C ASP A 69 -27.13 -10.90 1.11
N ALA A 70 -25.90 -10.72 1.62
CA ALA A 70 -24.68 -11.07 0.91
C ALA A 70 -23.57 -11.48 1.86
N VAL A 71 -22.71 -12.39 1.39
CA VAL A 71 -21.50 -12.84 2.06
C VAL A 71 -20.29 -12.50 1.20
N VAL A 72 -19.34 -11.79 1.77
CA VAL A 72 -18.14 -11.36 1.07
C VAL A 72 -16.92 -12.13 1.58
N TYR A 73 -16.11 -12.64 0.68
CA TYR A 73 -14.87 -13.32 1.03
C TYR A 73 -13.70 -12.89 0.13
N THR A 74 -12.49 -13.25 0.52
CA THR A 74 -11.24 -13.00 -0.23
C THR A 74 -10.59 -14.32 -0.62
N PRO A 75 -9.76 -14.39 -1.70
CA PRO A 75 -9.01 -15.58 -2.08
C PRO A 75 -8.12 -16.16 -0.97
N ALA A 76 -7.77 -15.36 0.05
CA ALA A 76 -7.01 -15.83 1.20
C ALA A 76 -7.79 -16.81 2.10
N ILE A 77 -9.11 -16.87 1.99
CA ILE A 77 -9.97 -17.80 2.72
C ILE A 77 -9.95 -19.17 2.01
N PRO A 78 -9.56 -20.25 2.71
CA PRO A 78 -9.57 -21.60 2.12
C PRO A 78 -10.95 -22.00 1.61
N ALA A 79 -11.00 -22.72 0.49
CA ALA A 79 -12.27 -23.14 -0.10
C ALA A 79 -13.10 -24.05 0.83
N GLN A 80 -12.43 -24.78 1.73
CA GLN A 80 -13.02 -25.67 2.74
C GLN A 80 -13.40 -24.96 4.05
N HIS A 81 -13.26 -23.64 4.16
CA HIS A 81 -13.66 -22.87 5.35
C HIS A 81 -15.14 -23.14 5.68
N ALA A 82 -15.43 -23.59 6.90
CA ALA A 82 -16.75 -24.12 7.25
C ALA A 82 -17.90 -23.12 7.02
N GLU A 83 -17.70 -21.85 7.35
CA GLU A 83 -18.72 -20.82 7.15
C GLU A 83 -18.93 -20.52 5.66
N LEU A 84 -17.85 -20.51 4.85
CA LEU A 84 -17.94 -20.32 3.40
C LEU A 84 -18.68 -21.46 2.73
N VAL A 85 -18.40 -22.71 3.15
CA VAL A 85 -19.10 -23.92 2.69
C VAL A 85 -20.58 -23.84 3.06
N TYR A 86 -20.88 -23.54 4.34
CA TYR A 86 -22.26 -23.39 4.82
C TYR A 86 -23.06 -22.41 3.95
N TYR A 87 -22.57 -21.21 3.74
CA TYR A 87 -23.30 -20.21 2.98
C TYR A 87 -23.52 -20.61 1.50
N ARG A 88 -22.55 -21.32 0.90
CA ARG A 88 -22.70 -21.84 -0.46
C ARG A 88 -23.73 -22.95 -0.54
N GLU A 89 -23.73 -23.90 0.39
CA GLU A 89 -24.69 -25.01 0.46
C GLU A 89 -26.12 -24.54 0.74
N GLN A 90 -26.25 -23.46 1.50
CA GLN A 90 -27.55 -22.83 1.79
C GLN A 90 -27.99 -21.83 0.70
N ASN A 91 -27.28 -21.75 -0.43
CA ASN A 91 -27.60 -20.88 -1.59
C ASN A 91 -27.67 -19.37 -1.27
N TYR A 92 -26.88 -18.88 -0.32
CA TYR A 92 -26.73 -17.44 -0.11
C TYR A 92 -25.97 -16.77 -1.27
N THR A 93 -26.13 -15.46 -1.42
CA THR A 93 -25.33 -14.66 -2.35
C THR A 93 -23.90 -14.53 -1.83
N VAL A 94 -23.01 -15.42 -2.28
CA VAL A 94 -21.58 -15.42 -1.88
C VAL A 94 -20.74 -14.82 -3.00
N VAL A 95 -20.03 -13.72 -2.69
CA VAL A 95 -19.28 -12.92 -3.67
C VAL A 95 -17.85 -12.64 -3.19
N LYS A 96 -16.95 -12.42 -4.13
CA LYS A 96 -15.60 -11.98 -3.82
C LYS A 96 -15.55 -10.48 -3.50
N ARG A 97 -14.54 -10.06 -2.74
CA ARG A 97 -14.21 -8.63 -2.52
C ARG A 97 -14.22 -7.82 -3.83
N SER A 98 -13.64 -8.37 -4.88
CA SER A 98 -13.56 -7.74 -6.20
C SER A 98 -14.91 -7.51 -6.87
N ASP A 99 -15.90 -8.38 -6.65
CA ASP A 99 -17.25 -8.21 -7.18
C ASP A 99 -17.96 -7.04 -6.49
N VAL A 100 -17.76 -6.90 -5.18
CA VAL A 100 -18.30 -5.76 -4.43
C VAL A 100 -17.68 -4.44 -4.87
N LEU A 101 -16.36 -4.42 -5.09
CA LEU A 101 -15.70 -3.23 -5.64
C LEU A 101 -16.20 -2.88 -7.04
N GLN A 102 -16.45 -3.87 -7.89
CA GLN A 102 -17.08 -3.65 -9.19
C GLN A 102 -18.45 -2.98 -9.03
N TRP A 103 -19.31 -3.48 -8.16
CA TRP A 103 -20.64 -2.89 -7.92
C TRP A 103 -20.55 -1.42 -7.43
N ILE A 104 -19.57 -1.12 -6.56
CA ILE A 104 -19.36 0.23 -6.05
C ILE A 104 -18.90 1.17 -7.19
N THR A 105 -17.98 0.71 -8.03
CA THR A 105 -17.37 1.53 -9.10
C THR A 105 -18.29 1.71 -10.30
N GLU A 106 -19.14 0.74 -10.62
CA GLU A 106 -20.11 0.85 -11.74
C GLU A 106 -21.06 2.04 -11.62
N GLY A 107 -21.43 2.41 -10.40
CA GLY A 107 -22.38 3.49 -10.12
C GLY A 107 -21.74 4.84 -9.78
N SER A 108 -20.42 5.01 -9.93
CA SER A 108 -19.66 6.19 -9.50
C SER A 108 -18.69 6.66 -10.57
N PHE A 109 -18.24 7.94 -10.45
CA PHE A 109 -17.00 8.36 -11.10
C PHE A 109 -15.84 7.74 -10.33
N ASN A 110 -15.00 6.95 -11.00
CA ASN A 110 -13.99 6.20 -10.28
C ASN A 110 -12.57 6.39 -10.83
N ILE A 111 -11.63 6.44 -9.89
CA ILE A 111 -10.19 6.58 -10.12
C ILE A 111 -9.56 5.29 -9.62
N CYS A 112 -9.03 4.49 -10.54
CA CYS A 112 -8.44 3.19 -10.26
C CYS A 112 -6.92 3.25 -10.43
N VAL A 113 -6.17 2.89 -9.41
CA VAL A 113 -4.70 2.90 -9.42
C VAL A 113 -4.17 1.48 -9.44
N GLY A 114 -3.66 1.06 -10.59
CA GLY A 114 -2.99 -0.23 -10.80
C GLY A 114 -1.48 -0.10 -10.95
N GLY A 115 -0.80 -1.23 -10.88
CA GLY A 115 0.65 -1.33 -11.07
C GLY A 115 1.31 -2.22 -10.04
N THR A 116 2.38 -2.89 -10.40
CA THR A 116 3.08 -3.83 -9.52
C THR A 116 3.68 -3.14 -8.29
N HIS A 117 4.05 -1.85 -8.40
CA HIS A 117 4.61 -1.04 -7.32
C HIS A 117 3.91 0.33 -7.23
N GLY A 118 3.90 0.93 -6.03
CA GLY A 118 3.41 2.29 -5.81
C GLY A 118 1.89 2.45 -5.66
N LYS A 119 1.07 1.44 -5.98
CA LYS A 119 -0.41 1.49 -5.90
C LYS A 119 -0.94 2.17 -4.63
N THR A 120 -0.60 1.62 -3.48
CA THR A 120 -1.13 2.08 -2.18
C THR A 120 -0.77 3.53 -1.89
N THR A 121 0.48 3.93 -2.17
CA THR A 121 0.94 5.30 -1.95
C THR A 121 0.23 6.28 -2.88
N VAL A 122 0.14 5.98 -4.19
CA VAL A 122 -0.53 6.82 -5.17
C VAL A 122 -2.02 6.91 -4.89
N THR A 123 -2.70 5.79 -4.60
CA THR A 123 -4.12 5.78 -4.23
C THR A 123 -4.39 6.64 -3.01
N THR A 124 -3.57 6.50 -1.96
CA THR A 124 -3.73 7.28 -0.73
C THR A 124 -3.45 8.76 -0.96
N MET A 125 -2.44 9.08 -1.76
CA MET A 125 -2.08 10.46 -2.10
C MET A 125 -3.19 11.13 -2.92
N ILE A 126 -3.71 10.48 -3.97
CA ILE A 126 -4.87 10.98 -4.73
C ILE A 126 -6.05 11.23 -3.79
N ALA A 127 -6.42 10.24 -3.01
CA ALA A 127 -7.56 10.34 -2.09
C ALA A 127 -7.36 11.45 -1.05
N HIS A 128 -6.12 11.65 -0.55
CA HIS A 128 -5.78 12.76 0.33
C HIS A 128 -5.93 14.12 -0.38
N LEU A 129 -5.39 14.27 -1.59
CA LEU A 129 -5.51 15.52 -2.36
C LEU A 129 -6.98 15.89 -2.59
N LEU A 130 -7.83 14.91 -2.96
CA LEU A 130 -9.25 15.13 -3.16
C LEU A 130 -9.99 15.50 -1.86
N ARG A 131 -9.66 14.84 -0.76
CA ARG A 131 -10.27 15.17 0.54
C ARG A 131 -9.82 16.51 1.05
N HIS A 132 -8.50 16.78 1.07
CA HIS A 132 -7.91 18.00 1.62
C HIS A 132 -8.31 19.25 0.84
N SER A 133 -8.41 19.16 -0.49
CA SER A 133 -8.85 20.27 -1.35
C SER A 133 -10.35 20.61 -1.24
N GLY A 134 -11.13 19.77 -0.54
CA GLY A 134 -12.58 19.90 -0.48
C GLY A 134 -13.31 19.33 -1.71
N TYR A 135 -12.60 18.71 -2.66
CA TYR A 135 -13.23 18.03 -3.80
C TYR A 135 -14.09 16.86 -3.34
N GLY A 136 -13.59 16.04 -2.42
CA GLY A 136 -14.28 14.91 -1.82
C GLY A 136 -14.22 13.62 -2.63
N CYS A 137 -14.07 12.48 -1.94
CA CYS A 137 -14.14 11.14 -2.52
C CYS A 137 -14.46 10.09 -1.47
N ASN A 138 -14.97 8.94 -1.90
CA ASN A 138 -14.99 7.70 -1.12
C ASN A 138 -13.67 6.96 -1.42
N ALA A 139 -12.83 6.75 -0.42
CA ALA A 139 -11.51 6.18 -0.59
C ALA A 139 -11.43 4.76 -0.05
N PHE A 140 -10.95 3.82 -0.87
CA PHE A 140 -10.66 2.44 -0.50
C PHE A 140 -9.15 2.22 -0.65
N LEU A 141 -8.44 2.22 0.47
CA LEU A 141 -6.99 2.22 0.50
C LEU A 141 -6.44 0.83 0.82
N GLY A 142 -5.35 0.47 0.17
CA GLY A 142 -4.59 -0.74 0.45
C GLY A 142 -3.69 -0.64 1.69
N GLY A 143 -3.74 0.47 2.44
CA GLY A 143 -3.00 0.72 3.67
C GLY A 143 -3.68 1.76 4.54
N ILE A 144 -3.16 1.96 5.76
CA ILE A 144 -3.69 2.96 6.69
C ILE A 144 -3.06 4.32 6.35
N SER A 145 -3.88 5.30 6.01
CA SER A 145 -3.43 6.69 5.83
C SER A 145 -2.87 7.25 7.15
N ALA A 146 -1.65 7.78 7.12
CA ALA A 146 -1.05 8.41 8.29
C ALA A 146 -1.76 9.72 8.69
N ASN A 147 -2.37 10.44 7.74
CA ASN A 147 -3.14 11.64 8.01
C ASN A 147 -4.45 11.35 8.77
N TYR A 148 -5.14 10.27 8.43
CA TYR A 148 -6.51 10.03 8.87
C TYR A 148 -6.66 8.79 9.74
N GLN A 149 -5.59 8.03 9.95
CA GLN A 149 -5.55 6.81 10.77
C GLN A 149 -6.61 5.77 10.35
N THR A 150 -6.89 5.69 9.05
CA THR A 150 -7.89 4.77 8.48
C THR A 150 -7.53 4.36 7.06
N ASN A 151 -8.09 3.27 6.60
CA ASN A 151 -8.00 2.77 5.22
C ASN A 151 -9.26 3.06 4.40
N PHE A 152 -10.22 3.76 4.99
CA PHE A 152 -11.47 4.14 4.33
C PHE A 152 -12.01 5.46 4.88
N TRP A 153 -12.56 6.30 4.01
CA TRP A 153 -13.47 7.37 4.37
C TRP A 153 -14.54 7.56 3.29
N SER A 154 -15.68 8.09 3.68
CA SER A 154 -16.81 8.40 2.79
C SER A 154 -16.93 9.90 2.53
N SER A 155 -17.62 10.23 1.45
CA SER A 155 -18.00 11.58 1.04
C SER A 155 -19.39 11.53 0.41
N GLU A 156 -20.12 12.65 0.46
CA GLU A 156 -21.38 12.81 -0.27
C GLU A 156 -21.16 12.85 -1.79
N ARG A 157 -19.96 13.24 -2.23
CA ARG A 157 -19.62 13.23 -3.65
C ARG A 157 -19.45 11.81 -4.15
N ASN A 158 -20.16 11.48 -5.23
CA ASN A 158 -20.12 10.15 -5.84
C ASN A 158 -18.84 9.93 -6.68
N VAL A 159 -17.69 10.11 -6.05
CA VAL A 159 -16.35 9.84 -6.59
C VAL A 159 -15.72 8.75 -5.73
N VAL A 160 -15.12 7.75 -6.36
CA VAL A 160 -14.43 6.63 -5.71
C VAL A 160 -12.97 6.63 -6.09
N VAL A 161 -12.08 6.50 -5.14
CA VAL A 161 -10.65 6.24 -5.35
C VAL A 161 -10.36 4.84 -4.81
N VAL A 162 -9.83 3.97 -5.66
CA VAL A 162 -9.64 2.55 -5.33
C VAL A 162 -8.30 2.04 -5.87
N GLU A 163 -7.67 1.17 -5.09
CA GLU A 163 -6.53 0.40 -5.53
C GLU A 163 -6.99 -0.74 -6.45
N ALA A 164 -6.49 -0.75 -7.68
CA ALA A 164 -6.75 -1.76 -8.70
C ALA A 164 -5.69 -2.86 -8.57
N ASP A 165 -5.99 -3.86 -7.73
CA ASP A 165 -5.10 -4.96 -7.38
C ASP A 165 -5.04 -5.97 -8.52
N GLU A 166 -3.86 -6.18 -9.10
CA GLU A 166 -3.61 -7.12 -10.18
C GLU A 166 -3.61 -8.59 -9.73
N TYR A 167 -3.42 -8.85 -8.44
CA TYR A 167 -3.49 -10.20 -7.91
C TYR A 167 -4.82 -10.86 -8.32
N ASP A 168 -4.80 -12.11 -8.73
CA ASP A 168 -5.94 -12.88 -9.26
C ASP A 168 -6.70 -12.21 -10.44
N ARG A 169 -6.10 -11.24 -11.14
CA ARG A 169 -6.67 -10.46 -12.24
C ARG A 169 -7.94 -9.68 -11.85
N SER A 170 -8.15 -9.41 -10.57
CA SER A 170 -9.39 -8.81 -10.08
C SER A 170 -9.60 -7.37 -10.57
N PHE A 171 -8.54 -6.63 -10.84
CA PHE A 171 -8.60 -5.27 -11.37
C PHE A 171 -9.28 -5.18 -12.76
N LEU A 172 -9.31 -6.28 -13.54
CA LEU A 172 -10.01 -6.34 -14.83
C LEU A 172 -11.54 -6.29 -14.72
N LYS A 173 -12.09 -6.35 -13.51
CA LYS A 173 -13.52 -6.11 -13.26
C LYS A 173 -13.86 -4.62 -13.16
N LEU A 174 -12.85 -3.77 -12.96
CA LEU A 174 -13.04 -2.34 -12.83
C LEU A 174 -13.14 -1.67 -14.21
N VAL A 175 -13.98 -0.63 -14.30
CA VAL A 175 -14.17 0.16 -15.53
C VAL A 175 -13.92 1.63 -15.16
N PRO A 176 -12.64 2.10 -15.19
CA PRO A 176 -12.26 3.40 -14.65
C PRO A 176 -12.69 4.58 -15.53
N ASP A 177 -13.08 5.69 -14.88
CA ASP A 177 -13.10 7.01 -15.50
C ASP A 177 -11.68 7.59 -15.59
N VAL A 178 -10.86 7.34 -14.56
CA VAL A 178 -9.43 7.64 -14.57
C VAL A 178 -8.66 6.38 -14.13
N ALA A 179 -7.78 5.88 -15.00
CA ALA A 179 -6.83 4.82 -14.66
C ALA A 179 -5.44 5.40 -14.46
N VAL A 180 -4.76 4.96 -13.41
CA VAL A 180 -3.33 5.24 -13.20
C VAL A 180 -2.57 3.91 -13.24
N ILE A 181 -1.50 3.82 -14.05
CA ILE A 181 -0.60 2.65 -14.08
C ILE A 181 0.78 3.10 -13.64
N THR A 182 1.21 2.60 -12.48
CA THR A 182 2.46 3.02 -11.82
C THR A 182 3.67 2.17 -12.18
N ALA A 183 3.47 0.90 -12.48
CA ALA A 183 4.50 -0.06 -12.88
C ALA A 183 3.85 -1.28 -13.55
N MET A 184 4.61 -2.01 -14.36
CA MET A 184 4.17 -3.24 -15.04
C MET A 184 5.26 -4.33 -14.95
N ASP A 185 6.07 -4.29 -13.88
CA ASP A 185 7.13 -5.27 -13.69
C ASP A 185 6.55 -6.66 -13.43
N PRO A 186 7.29 -7.73 -13.77
CA PRO A 186 6.84 -9.10 -13.51
C PRO A 186 6.63 -9.37 -12.02
N ASP A 187 5.39 -9.59 -11.63
CA ASP A 187 4.99 -10.00 -10.28
C ASP A 187 3.87 -11.05 -10.37
N HIS A 188 3.62 -11.77 -9.29
CA HIS A 188 2.57 -12.79 -9.21
C HIS A 188 2.63 -13.82 -10.35
N LEU A 189 3.85 -14.29 -10.71
CA LEU A 189 4.04 -15.26 -11.79
C LEU A 189 3.39 -16.62 -11.50
N ASP A 190 3.10 -16.94 -10.24
CA ASP A 190 2.30 -18.08 -9.84
C ASP A 190 0.85 -18.00 -10.37
N ILE A 191 0.34 -16.78 -10.60
CA ILE A 191 -1.01 -16.51 -11.15
C ILE A 191 -0.96 -16.28 -12.65
N TYR A 192 0.04 -15.52 -13.13
CA TYR A 192 0.13 -15.09 -14.52
C TYR A 192 0.90 -16.07 -15.42
N GLY A 193 1.81 -16.84 -14.85
CA GLY A 193 2.67 -17.79 -15.58
C GLY A 193 3.90 -17.14 -16.22
N THR A 194 3.74 -16.04 -16.94
CA THR A 194 4.86 -15.35 -17.62
C THR A 194 4.80 -13.83 -17.45
N PRO A 195 5.94 -13.13 -17.59
CA PRO A 195 5.99 -11.66 -17.60
C PRO A 195 5.06 -11.02 -18.63
N GLU A 196 4.98 -11.59 -19.81
CA GLU A 196 4.16 -11.09 -20.93
C GLU A 196 2.67 -11.13 -20.59
N GLU A 197 2.21 -12.10 -19.79
CA GLU A 197 0.83 -12.20 -19.37
C GLU A 197 0.50 -11.14 -18.31
N VAL A 198 1.45 -10.71 -17.47
CA VAL A 198 1.30 -9.55 -16.58
C VAL A 198 1.09 -8.29 -17.41
N GLU A 199 1.97 -8.02 -18.37
CA GLU A 199 1.88 -6.86 -19.26
C GLU A 199 0.55 -6.83 -20.05
N LYS A 200 0.12 -7.97 -20.61
CA LYS A 200 -1.16 -8.08 -21.32
C LYS A 200 -2.35 -7.71 -20.43
N ALA A 201 -2.33 -8.12 -19.15
CA ALA A 201 -3.41 -7.78 -18.22
C ALA A 201 -3.47 -6.26 -17.97
N PHE A 202 -2.34 -5.56 -17.86
CA PHE A 202 -2.32 -4.10 -17.75
C PHE A 202 -2.77 -3.41 -19.05
N ILE A 203 -2.42 -3.96 -20.22
CA ILE A 203 -2.93 -3.48 -21.51
C ILE A 203 -4.46 -3.64 -21.56
N GLU A 204 -4.99 -4.81 -21.16
CA GLU A 204 -6.44 -5.03 -21.06
C GLU A 204 -7.10 -4.06 -20.06
N PHE A 205 -6.47 -3.82 -18.91
CA PHE A 205 -6.97 -2.85 -17.93
C PHE A 205 -7.04 -1.44 -18.52
N SER A 206 -6.04 -0.99 -19.28
CA SER A 206 -6.06 0.31 -19.95
C SER A 206 -7.23 0.46 -20.93
N GLN A 207 -7.59 -0.62 -21.63
CA GLN A 207 -8.71 -0.66 -22.57
C GLN A 207 -10.10 -0.60 -21.90
N LYS A 208 -10.16 -0.78 -20.58
CA LYS A 208 -11.40 -0.66 -19.80
C LYS A 208 -11.69 0.77 -19.34
N VAL A 209 -10.80 1.70 -19.63
CA VAL A 209 -11.08 3.14 -19.41
C VAL A 209 -12.31 3.54 -20.21
N LYS A 210 -13.29 4.17 -19.53
CA LYS A 210 -14.54 4.60 -20.16
C LYS A 210 -14.30 5.57 -21.30
N PRO A 211 -15.17 5.65 -22.32
CA PRO A 211 -15.14 6.72 -23.32
C PRO A 211 -15.11 8.09 -22.64
N GLY A 212 -14.25 8.99 -23.11
CA GLY A 212 -13.99 10.27 -22.45
C GLY A 212 -13.12 10.21 -21.19
N GLY A 213 -12.71 9.01 -20.78
CA GLY A 213 -11.87 8.81 -19.60
C GLY A 213 -10.38 9.08 -19.85
N CYS A 214 -9.61 9.04 -18.78
CA CYS A 214 -8.19 9.39 -18.78
C CYS A 214 -7.32 8.22 -18.32
N LEU A 215 -6.19 8.01 -19.00
CA LEU A 215 -5.13 7.10 -18.62
C LEU A 215 -3.88 7.89 -18.25
N ILE A 216 -3.34 7.65 -17.06
CA ILE A 216 -2.12 8.29 -16.55
C ILE A 216 -1.09 7.18 -16.30
N THR A 217 0.04 7.24 -16.99
CA THR A 217 1.05 6.16 -16.94
C THR A 217 2.41 6.68 -16.55
N LYS A 218 3.16 5.90 -15.79
CA LYS A 218 4.59 6.19 -15.63
C LYS A 218 5.29 6.18 -16.99
N GLN A 219 6.22 7.09 -17.20
CA GLN A 219 7.06 7.14 -18.40
C GLN A 219 8.00 5.92 -18.41
N GLY A 220 8.22 5.34 -19.58
CA GLY A 220 9.15 4.24 -19.78
C GLY A 220 8.61 2.85 -19.41
N LEU A 221 7.28 2.70 -19.22
CA LEU A 221 6.70 1.36 -19.08
C LEU A 221 6.94 0.51 -20.33
N SER A 222 7.19 -0.78 -20.13
CA SER A 222 7.25 -1.74 -21.24
C SER A 222 5.95 -1.72 -22.02
N ARG A 223 6.00 -1.88 -23.34
CA ARG A 223 4.82 -1.89 -24.21
C ARG A 223 3.86 -0.69 -24.02
N ALA A 224 4.37 0.46 -23.56
CA ALA A 224 3.57 1.68 -23.33
C ALA A 224 2.76 2.12 -24.56
N SER A 225 3.26 1.85 -25.77
CA SER A 225 2.56 2.16 -27.04
C SER A 225 1.26 1.36 -27.25
N GLU A 226 1.05 0.28 -26.50
CA GLU A 226 -0.16 -0.54 -26.56
C GLU A 226 -1.22 -0.09 -25.53
N LEU A 227 -0.82 0.72 -24.54
CA LEU A 227 -1.74 1.34 -23.58
C LEU A 227 -2.52 2.45 -24.25
N LYS A 228 -3.86 2.42 -24.19
CA LYS A 228 -4.71 3.37 -24.95
C LYS A 228 -5.89 3.86 -24.13
N ALA A 229 -6.12 5.17 -24.20
CA ALA A 229 -7.34 5.84 -23.79
C ALA A 229 -7.50 7.12 -24.62
N GLU A 230 -8.65 7.77 -24.57
CA GLU A 230 -8.93 9.00 -25.29
C GLU A 230 -8.05 10.16 -24.79
N HIS A 231 -7.91 10.29 -23.48
CA HIS A 231 -6.98 11.22 -22.84
C HIS A 231 -5.84 10.46 -22.18
N GLN A 232 -4.61 10.85 -22.49
CA GLN A 232 -3.41 10.18 -21.95
C GLN A 232 -2.38 11.19 -21.44
N TYR A 233 -1.79 10.88 -20.28
CA TYR A 233 -0.65 11.61 -19.74
C TYR A 233 0.40 10.60 -19.28
N SER A 234 1.64 10.79 -19.72
CA SER A 234 2.77 10.12 -19.07
C SER A 234 3.35 11.02 -17.98
N TYR A 235 3.89 10.42 -16.91
CA TYR A 235 4.53 11.16 -15.84
C TYR A 235 5.91 10.59 -15.49
N SER A 236 6.82 11.47 -15.07
CA SER A 236 8.14 11.09 -14.55
C SER A 236 8.71 12.16 -13.63
N PHE A 237 9.58 11.77 -12.70
CA PHE A 237 10.34 12.75 -11.97
C PHE A 237 11.70 13.09 -12.63
N GLU A 238 12.24 12.23 -13.50
CA GLU A 238 13.54 12.38 -14.15
C GLU A 238 13.45 12.71 -15.64
N ASP A 239 12.50 12.09 -16.35
CA ASP A 239 12.39 12.23 -17.82
C ASP A 239 11.52 13.42 -18.19
N THR A 240 12.17 14.48 -18.69
CA THR A 240 11.49 15.69 -19.19
C THR A 240 10.71 15.46 -20.48
N GLY A 241 10.84 14.31 -21.14
CA GLY A 241 10.00 13.88 -22.25
C GLY A 241 8.60 13.42 -21.83
N ALA A 242 8.38 13.17 -20.55
CA ALA A 242 7.05 12.87 -20.03
C ALA A 242 6.12 14.08 -20.12
N ALA A 243 4.82 13.82 -20.34
CA ALA A 243 3.81 14.88 -20.44
C ALA A 243 3.70 15.72 -19.16
N VAL A 244 3.95 15.12 -18.00
CA VAL A 244 4.04 15.78 -16.70
C VAL A 244 5.32 15.33 -16.00
N HIS A 245 6.20 16.26 -15.65
CA HIS A 245 7.49 15.91 -15.05
C HIS A 245 7.94 16.90 -13.98
N ALA A 246 8.89 16.47 -13.14
CA ALA A 246 9.51 17.34 -12.16
C ALA A 246 10.70 18.11 -12.74
N THR A 247 10.92 19.30 -12.20
CA THR A 247 12.12 20.12 -12.45
C THR A 247 12.57 20.79 -11.14
N ASN A 248 13.76 21.38 -11.12
CA ASN A 248 14.26 22.17 -10.01
C ASN A 248 14.27 21.44 -8.64
N LEU A 249 14.49 20.11 -8.65
CA LEU A 249 14.49 19.30 -7.45
C LEU A 249 15.57 19.75 -6.45
N LYS A 250 15.16 20.01 -5.22
CA LYS A 250 16.01 20.36 -4.07
C LYS A 250 15.65 19.50 -2.88
N VAL A 251 16.65 19.04 -2.15
CA VAL A 251 16.47 18.33 -0.88
C VAL A 251 16.74 19.31 0.26
N GLN A 252 15.77 19.55 1.13
CA GLN A 252 15.89 20.46 2.24
C GLN A 252 15.29 19.85 3.52
N LYS A 253 16.11 19.69 4.57
CA LYS A 253 15.68 19.21 5.91
C LYS A 253 14.83 17.92 5.85
N GLY A 254 15.22 16.97 4.99
CA GLY A 254 14.50 15.69 4.85
C GLY A 254 13.17 15.78 4.11
N SER A 255 13.00 16.81 3.29
CA SER A 255 11.85 17.03 2.41
C SER A 255 12.33 17.33 1.00
N TYR A 256 11.48 17.12 0.01
CA TYR A 256 11.73 17.50 -1.36
C TYR A 256 10.96 18.78 -1.71
N CYS A 257 11.62 19.69 -2.43
CA CYS A 257 10.99 20.85 -3.06
C CYS A 257 11.29 20.80 -4.55
N PHE A 258 10.27 20.85 -5.40
CA PHE A 258 10.40 20.73 -6.85
C PHE A 258 9.26 21.45 -7.57
N ASP A 259 9.46 21.71 -8.84
CA ASP A 259 8.41 22.21 -9.72
C ASP A 259 7.82 21.05 -10.51
N VAL A 260 6.51 21.09 -10.79
CA VAL A 260 5.83 20.14 -11.68
C VAL A 260 5.43 20.87 -12.96
N VAL A 261 5.85 20.34 -14.10
CA VAL A 261 5.71 20.97 -15.41
C VAL A 261 4.86 20.09 -16.31
N ASN A 262 3.91 20.74 -16.99
CA ASN A 262 3.19 20.20 -18.13
C ASN A 262 3.20 21.28 -19.24
N LYS A 263 2.93 20.91 -20.48
CA LYS A 263 2.91 21.87 -21.61
C LYS A 263 2.01 23.10 -21.40
N ASP A 264 0.93 22.95 -20.63
CA ASP A 264 -0.11 23.97 -20.45
C ASP A 264 -0.01 24.70 -19.09
N TRP A 265 0.78 24.18 -18.13
CA TRP A 265 0.89 24.76 -16.79
C TRP A 265 2.22 24.39 -16.11
N ILE A 266 2.62 25.22 -15.15
CA ILE A 266 3.78 25.01 -14.28
C ILE A 266 3.35 25.26 -12.84
N MET A 267 3.47 24.25 -11.98
CA MET A 267 3.24 24.34 -10.54
C MET A 267 4.59 24.45 -9.84
N LYS A 268 4.91 25.60 -9.30
CA LYS A 268 6.20 25.89 -8.65
C LYS A 268 6.19 25.57 -7.16
N ASP A 269 7.37 25.23 -6.64
CA ASP A 269 7.65 25.09 -5.22
C ASP A 269 6.71 24.08 -4.51
N VAL A 270 6.49 22.93 -5.13
CA VAL A 270 5.77 21.80 -4.51
C VAL A 270 6.66 21.21 -3.42
N VAL A 271 6.15 21.10 -2.21
CA VAL A 271 6.88 20.56 -1.06
C VAL A 271 6.30 19.20 -0.67
N LEU A 272 7.12 18.15 -0.68
CA LEU A 272 6.76 16.80 -0.25
C LEU A 272 7.59 16.42 0.98
N HIS A 273 6.92 16.17 2.10
CA HIS A 273 7.56 15.79 3.36
C HIS A 273 7.78 14.27 3.52
N MET A 274 7.64 13.53 2.46
CA MET A 274 7.85 12.09 2.42
C MET A 274 9.19 11.77 1.76
N GLY A 275 9.95 10.84 2.33
CA GLY A 275 11.25 10.41 1.79
C GLY A 275 11.12 9.45 0.60
N GLY A 276 12.25 9.23 -0.10
CA GLY A 276 12.35 8.36 -1.27
C GLY A 276 12.00 9.05 -2.59
N LEU A 277 12.92 9.01 -3.56
CA LEU A 277 12.74 9.66 -4.86
C LEU A 277 11.51 9.12 -5.62
N HIS A 278 11.22 7.83 -5.48
CA HIS A 278 10.00 7.23 -6.04
C HIS A 278 8.71 7.87 -5.51
N ASN A 279 8.74 8.52 -4.33
CA ASN A 279 7.57 9.23 -3.81
C ASN A 279 7.36 10.59 -4.47
N ILE A 280 8.39 11.19 -5.07
CA ILE A 280 8.22 12.34 -5.96
C ILE A 280 7.43 11.88 -7.20
N GLU A 281 7.79 10.77 -7.79
CA GLU A 281 7.10 10.19 -8.94
C GLU A 281 5.63 9.85 -8.62
N ASN A 282 5.39 9.22 -7.47
CA ASN A 282 4.04 8.96 -6.97
C ASN A 282 3.24 10.27 -6.77
N CYS A 283 3.90 11.33 -6.30
CA CYS A 283 3.31 12.65 -6.10
C CYS A 283 2.90 13.29 -7.45
N ILE A 284 3.76 13.19 -8.48
CA ILE A 284 3.46 13.70 -9.82
C ILE A 284 2.23 13.00 -10.40
N ALA A 285 2.10 11.67 -10.23
CA ALA A 285 0.91 10.93 -10.63
C ALA A 285 -0.35 11.48 -9.96
N ALA A 286 -0.30 11.68 -8.64
CA ALA A 286 -1.44 12.20 -7.87
C ALA A 286 -1.78 13.66 -8.26
N ILE A 287 -0.78 14.51 -8.46
CA ILE A 287 -0.96 15.89 -8.96
C ILE A 287 -1.61 15.86 -10.33
N THR A 288 -1.18 14.98 -11.22
CA THR A 288 -1.74 14.85 -12.58
C THR A 288 -3.24 14.51 -12.51
N VAL A 289 -3.64 13.58 -11.65
CA VAL A 289 -5.07 13.29 -11.41
C VAL A 289 -5.80 14.51 -10.88
N ALA A 290 -5.26 15.21 -9.88
CA ALA A 290 -5.88 16.37 -9.27
C ALA A 290 -6.04 17.52 -10.29
N LYS A 291 -5.06 17.76 -11.15
CA LYS A 291 -5.11 18.74 -12.24
C LYS A 291 -6.15 18.35 -13.31
N TYR A 292 -6.19 17.07 -13.70
CA TYR A 292 -7.22 16.57 -14.63
C TYR A 292 -8.64 16.79 -14.11
N LEU A 293 -8.85 16.67 -12.79
CA LEU A 293 -10.13 16.95 -12.14
C LEU A 293 -10.41 18.44 -11.91
N GLY A 294 -9.53 19.34 -12.34
CA GLY A 294 -9.70 20.79 -12.25
C GLY A 294 -9.49 21.37 -10.85
N ILE A 295 -8.77 20.69 -9.98
CA ILE A 295 -8.45 21.21 -8.63
C ILE A 295 -7.45 22.36 -8.77
N GLU A 296 -7.68 23.44 -8.03
CA GLU A 296 -6.85 24.63 -8.01
C GLU A 296 -5.43 24.32 -7.50
N GLU A 297 -4.42 24.92 -8.13
CA GLU A 297 -3.01 24.67 -7.86
C GLU A 297 -2.62 24.86 -6.39
N GLU A 298 -3.02 25.96 -5.77
CA GLU A 298 -2.70 26.25 -4.37
C GLU A 298 -3.29 25.21 -3.41
N LYS A 299 -4.49 24.71 -3.69
CA LYS A 299 -5.09 23.63 -2.91
C LYS A 299 -4.31 22.32 -3.04
N ILE A 300 -3.81 22.03 -4.26
CA ILE A 300 -2.96 20.84 -4.50
C ILE A 300 -1.65 20.97 -3.71
N LYS A 301 -0.95 22.12 -3.80
CA LYS A 301 0.32 22.36 -3.10
C LYS A 301 0.18 22.19 -1.59
N VAL A 302 -0.85 22.82 -1.00
CA VAL A 302 -1.11 22.72 0.44
C VAL A 302 -1.41 21.26 0.83
N ALA A 303 -2.19 20.54 0.04
CA ALA A 303 -2.50 19.15 0.29
C ALA A 303 -1.26 18.23 0.17
N VAL A 304 -0.40 18.45 -0.83
CA VAL A 304 0.87 17.71 -0.95
C VAL A 304 1.76 17.95 0.27
N ALA A 305 1.88 19.19 0.73
CA ALA A 305 2.67 19.53 1.91
C ALA A 305 2.10 18.94 3.22
N ASP A 306 0.77 18.75 3.33
CA ASP A 306 0.14 18.10 4.50
C ASP A 306 0.19 16.57 4.43
N PHE A 307 0.55 15.97 3.30
CA PHE A 307 0.55 14.52 3.15
C PHE A 307 1.62 13.85 4.02
N LYS A 308 1.18 12.99 4.94
CA LYS A 308 2.03 12.29 5.92
C LYS A 308 2.38 10.85 5.51
N GLY A 309 1.86 10.40 4.36
CA GLY A 309 2.13 9.06 3.85
C GLY A 309 1.11 8.00 4.25
N VAL A 310 1.54 6.78 4.11
CA VAL A 310 0.84 5.55 4.50
C VAL A 310 1.65 4.89 5.61
N ARG A 311 0.99 4.36 6.62
CA ARG A 311 1.68 3.60 7.68
C ARG A 311 2.54 2.51 7.06
N ARG A 312 3.75 2.37 7.59
CA ARG A 312 4.73 1.39 7.13
C ARG A 312 5.15 1.55 5.66
N ARG A 313 5.12 2.77 5.10
CA ARG A 313 5.63 3.12 3.77
C ARG A 313 6.49 4.37 3.88
N PHE A 314 7.77 4.19 4.19
CA PHE A 314 8.71 5.27 4.54
C PHE A 314 8.12 6.18 5.64
N GLU A 315 7.50 5.58 6.66
CA GLU A 315 6.82 6.31 7.73
C GLU A 315 7.85 6.83 8.74
N TYR A 316 7.85 8.13 8.95
CA TYR A 316 8.63 8.71 10.06
C TYR A 316 7.90 8.44 11.38
N ALA A 317 8.24 7.36 12.07
CA ALA A 317 7.71 7.06 13.40
C ALA A 317 8.25 8.04 14.46
N LEU A 318 9.52 8.52 14.27
CA LEU A 318 10.13 9.59 15.03
C LEU A 318 11.00 10.43 14.09
N LYS A 319 10.92 11.76 14.22
CA LYS A 319 11.81 12.68 13.51
C LYS A 319 12.03 13.94 14.35
N ASN A 320 13.21 14.03 14.96
CA ASN A 320 13.66 15.19 15.71
C ASN A 320 15.16 15.46 15.42
N ASP A 321 15.79 16.38 16.12
CA ASP A 321 17.19 16.75 15.90
C ASP A 321 18.18 15.64 16.34
N GLN A 322 17.77 14.74 17.23
CA GLN A 322 18.61 13.69 17.79
C GLN A 322 18.43 12.35 17.08
N HIS A 323 17.19 12.01 16.74
CA HIS A 323 16.83 10.69 16.20
C HIS A 323 15.86 10.79 15.03
N VAL A 324 16.07 9.90 14.07
CA VAL A 324 15.13 9.61 12.99
C VAL A 324 14.86 8.11 13.01
N LEU A 325 13.58 7.74 13.21
CA LEU A 325 13.10 6.36 13.11
C LEU A 325 12.14 6.25 11.94
N ILE A 326 12.46 5.39 10.99
CA ILE A 326 11.62 5.11 9.80
C ILE A 326 11.11 3.68 9.91
N ASP A 327 9.81 3.49 9.71
CA ASP A 327 9.15 2.18 9.54
C ASP A 327 8.77 1.96 8.08
N ASP A 328 9.12 0.78 7.54
CA ASP A 328 8.78 0.43 6.16
C ASP A 328 8.37 -1.04 6.02
N TYR A 329 7.44 -1.29 5.13
CA TYR A 329 6.93 -2.64 4.83
C TYR A 329 7.84 -3.43 3.91
N ALA A 330 8.95 -2.87 3.43
CA ALA A 330 9.87 -3.48 2.49
C ALA A 330 10.29 -4.89 2.94
N HIS A 331 10.00 -5.87 2.09
CA HIS A 331 10.20 -7.29 2.34
C HIS A 331 10.64 -8.08 1.11
N HIS A 332 11.02 -7.36 0.04
CA HIS A 332 11.64 -7.88 -1.18
C HIS A 332 12.98 -7.15 -1.40
N PRO A 333 13.98 -7.79 -2.04
CA PRO A 333 15.30 -7.15 -2.28
C PRO A 333 15.22 -5.78 -2.95
N GLU A 334 14.41 -5.64 -4.00
CA GLU A 334 14.26 -4.38 -4.73
C GLU A 334 13.61 -3.29 -3.88
N GLU A 335 12.62 -3.64 -3.04
CA GLU A 335 12.00 -2.70 -2.10
C GLU A 335 13.01 -2.22 -1.05
N LEU A 336 13.82 -3.12 -0.49
CA LEU A 336 14.89 -2.75 0.44
C LEU A 336 15.94 -1.86 -0.23
N ARG A 337 16.33 -2.16 -1.46
CA ARG A 337 17.26 -1.34 -2.23
C ARG A 337 16.72 0.08 -2.43
N ALA A 338 15.47 0.20 -2.81
CA ALA A 338 14.80 1.50 -2.99
C ALA A 338 14.68 2.27 -1.66
N LEU A 339 14.32 1.59 -0.57
CA LEU A 339 14.25 2.16 0.77
C LEU A 339 15.60 2.69 1.22
N ILE A 340 16.63 1.85 1.21
CA ILE A 340 17.98 2.22 1.68
C ILE A 340 18.56 3.37 0.84
N SER A 341 18.42 3.32 -0.50
CA SER A 341 18.84 4.39 -1.40
C SER A 341 18.10 5.69 -1.10
N GLY A 342 16.79 5.62 -0.88
CA GLY A 342 15.97 6.77 -0.51
C GLY A 342 16.39 7.40 0.81
N VAL A 343 16.64 6.59 1.83
CA VAL A 343 17.12 7.06 3.14
C VAL A 343 18.50 7.72 3.01
N LYS A 344 19.44 7.08 2.32
CA LYS A 344 20.79 7.62 2.13
C LYS A 344 20.82 8.89 1.27
N SER A 345 19.89 9.07 0.35
CA SER A 345 19.77 10.31 -0.44
C SER A 345 19.37 11.52 0.42
N ILE A 346 18.60 11.29 1.48
CA ILE A 346 18.12 12.34 2.40
C ILE A 346 19.09 12.57 3.55
N PHE A 347 19.59 11.48 4.13
CA PHE A 347 20.42 11.46 5.34
C PHE A 347 21.85 11.05 5.04
N ASN A 348 22.45 11.61 3.99
CA ASN A 348 23.76 11.21 3.43
C ASN A 348 24.96 11.37 4.37
N LYS A 349 24.80 12.08 5.49
CA LYS A 349 25.85 12.31 6.50
C LYS A 349 25.67 11.44 7.75
N ASP A 350 24.52 10.78 7.89
CA ASP A 350 24.19 10.01 9.07
C ASP A 350 24.43 8.51 8.82
N LYS A 351 24.99 7.83 9.81
CA LYS A 351 25.18 6.38 9.77
C LYS A 351 23.81 5.69 9.80
N LEU A 352 23.48 4.97 8.73
CA LEU A 352 22.23 4.21 8.62
C LEU A 352 22.35 2.87 9.34
N VAL A 353 21.58 2.70 10.40
CA VAL A 353 21.32 1.38 11.02
C VAL A 353 20.01 0.84 10.50
N LEU A 354 20.04 -0.36 9.93
CA LEU A 354 18.86 -1.06 9.41
C LEU A 354 18.54 -2.30 10.26
N VAL A 355 17.34 -2.36 10.81
CA VAL A 355 16.75 -3.56 11.41
C VAL A 355 15.82 -4.19 10.39
N PHE A 356 16.13 -5.40 9.94
CA PHE A 356 15.34 -6.12 8.95
C PHE A 356 14.77 -7.42 9.51
N GLN A 357 13.46 -7.64 9.30
CA GLN A 357 12.80 -8.91 9.57
C GLN A 357 12.46 -9.62 8.26
N PRO A 358 13.16 -10.73 7.91
CA PRO A 358 12.79 -11.53 6.75
C PRO A 358 11.37 -12.11 6.91
N HIS A 359 10.64 -12.21 5.81
CA HIS A 359 9.26 -12.70 5.79
C HIS A 359 9.16 -13.91 4.86
N LEU A 360 8.67 -15.04 5.38
CA LEU A 360 8.60 -16.38 4.78
C LEU A 360 9.97 -17.06 4.60
N PHE A 361 10.00 -18.34 4.91
CA PHE A 361 11.20 -19.16 4.70
C PHE A 361 11.51 -19.37 3.22
N SER A 362 10.49 -19.64 2.40
CA SER A 362 10.63 -19.83 0.96
C SER A 362 11.23 -18.58 0.31
N ARG A 363 10.69 -17.38 0.54
CA ARG A 363 11.21 -16.13 -0.01
C ARG A 363 12.63 -15.85 0.47
N THR A 364 12.91 -16.06 1.75
CA THR A 364 14.25 -15.85 2.31
C THR A 364 15.29 -16.73 1.62
N LYS A 365 14.95 -17.99 1.36
CA LYS A 365 15.79 -18.92 0.63
C LYS A 365 16.01 -18.50 -0.83
N ASP A 366 14.89 -18.26 -1.55
CA ASP A 366 14.92 -18.04 -3.00
C ASP A 366 15.57 -16.70 -3.38
N GLN A 367 15.45 -15.68 -2.48
CA GLN A 367 15.97 -14.33 -2.70
C GLN A 367 17.21 -14.00 -1.84
N ALA A 368 17.87 -15.00 -1.27
CA ALA A 368 18.95 -14.80 -0.28
C ALA A 368 20.09 -13.89 -0.79
N ASP A 369 20.52 -14.08 -2.04
CA ASP A 369 21.58 -13.25 -2.65
C ASP A 369 21.12 -11.82 -2.91
N GLY A 370 19.90 -11.64 -3.37
CA GLY A 370 19.30 -10.32 -3.57
C GLY A 370 19.15 -9.56 -2.25
N PHE A 371 18.69 -10.22 -1.20
CA PHE A 371 18.61 -9.63 0.15
C PHE A 371 19.99 -9.23 0.66
N ALA A 372 20.98 -10.11 0.60
CA ALA A 372 22.33 -9.80 1.05
C ALA A 372 22.90 -8.58 0.32
N HIS A 373 22.72 -8.51 -1.00
CA HIS A 373 23.20 -7.38 -1.81
C HIS A 373 22.51 -6.07 -1.45
N SER A 374 21.20 -6.07 -1.20
CA SER A 374 20.45 -4.88 -0.81
C SER A 374 20.82 -4.44 0.61
N LEU A 375 20.95 -5.36 1.55
CA LEU A 375 21.31 -5.09 2.94
C LEU A 375 22.74 -4.54 3.07
N ASP A 376 23.66 -4.97 2.23
CA ASP A 376 25.04 -4.45 2.17
C ASP A 376 25.14 -2.95 1.84
N MET A 377 24.06 -2.34 1.39
CA MET A 377 24.01 -0.88 1.17
C MET A 377 23.85 -0.06 2.45
N ALA A 378 23.44 -0.66 3.56
CA ALA A 378 23.39 0.01 4.87
C ALA A 378 24.77 0.10 5.52
N ASP A 379 24.92 0.91 6.58
CA ASP A 379 26.19 1.05 7.29
C ASP A 379 26.30 0.07 8.48
N GLU A 380 25.14 -0.37 9.00
CA GLU A 380 25.03 -1.41 10.00
C GLU A 380 23.67 -2.12 9.84
N VAL A 381 23.67 -3.46 9.98
CA VAL A 381 22.46 -4.29 9.80
C VAL A 381 22.24 -5.21 10.98
N ILE A 382 21.03 -5.18 11.50
CA ILE A 382 20.50 -6.14 12.49
C ILE A 382 19.41 -6.95 11.79
N ILE A 383 19.57 -8.26 11.73
CA ILE A 383 18.54 -9.16 11.16
C ILE A 383 17.79 -9.82 12.31
N LEU A 384 16.47 -9.74 12.29
CA LEU A 384 15.60 -10.43 13.24
C LEU A 384 15.30 -11.87 12.76
N PRO A 385 14.81 -12.77 13.63
CA PRO A 385 14.30 -14.07 13.20
C PRO A 385 13.25 -13.96 12.11
N ILE A 386 13.27 -14.92 11.17
CA ILE A 386 12.32 -14.97 10.05
C ILE A 386 10.88 -15.02 10.60
N TYR A 387 10.00 -14.17 10.09
CA TYR A 387 8.57 -14.27 10.34
C TYR A 387 7.94 -15.32 9.42
N PRO A 388 7.42 -16.42 9.97
CA PRO A 388 7.01 -17.58 9.19
C PRO A 388 5.67 -17.39 8.45
N ALA A 389 4.82 -16.48 8.94
CA ALA A 389 3.43 -16.33 8.50
C ALA A 389 2.67 -17.67 8.52
N ARG A 390 2.55 -18.34 7.37
CA ARG A 390 1.84 -19.63 7.22
C ARG A 390 2.76 -20.80 6.93
N GLU A 391 4.06 -20.55 6.78
CA GLU A 391 5.02 -21.57 6.43
C GLU A 391 5.57 -22.30 7.68
N LEU A 392 5.91 -23.54 7.50
CA LEU A 392 6.70 -24.30 8.48
C LEU A 392 8.18 -23.97 8.31
N PRO A 393 8.99 -24.06 9.39
CA PRO A 393 10.43 -23.88 9.28
C PRO A 393 11.05 -24.81 8.24
N MET A 394 11.98 -24.28 7.45
CA MET A 394 12.72 -25.02 6.43
C MET A 394 14.15 -25.29 6.92
N GLU A 395 14.63 -26.52 6.78
CA GLU A 395 15.98 -26.90 7.18
C GLU A 395 17.03 -26.04 6.47
N GLY A 396 17.97 -25.48 7.22
CA GLY A 396 19.04 -24.62 6.70
C GLY A 396 18.63 -23.21 6.33
N VAL A 397 17.35 -22.83 6.53
CA VAL A 397 16.85 -21.49 6.21
C VAL A 397 16.61 -20.72 7.50
N THR A 398 17.58 -19.91 7.88
CA THR A 398 17.53 -19.03 9.05
C THR A 398 18.04 -17.63 8.68
N SER A 399 17.97 -16.69 9.60
CA SER A 399 18.47 -15.33 9.37
C SER A 399 19.99 -15.29 9.15
N GLU A 400 20.73 -16.26 9.70
CA GLU A 400 22.16 -16.44 9.49
C GLU A 400 22.49 -16.77 8.02
N LEU A 401 21.56 -17.36 7.26
CA LEU A 401 21.73 -17.56 5.81
C LEU A 401 22.01 -16.23 5.11
N LEU A 402 21.26 -15.19 5.43
CA LEU A 402 21.47 -13.85 4.87
C LEU A 402 22.77 -13.24 5.40
N LEU A 403 22.97 -13.31 6.72
CA LEU A 403 24.16 -12.77 7.36
C LEU A 403 25.44 -13.30 6.72
N ASN A 404 25.52 -14.63 6.45
CA ASN A 404 26.68 -15.27 5.87
C ASN A 404 26.96 -14.86 4.40
N LYS A 405 25.93 -14.41 3.67
CA LYS A 405 26.05 -13.94 2.28
C LYS A 405 26.42 -12.47 2.16
N MET A 406 26.17 -11.68 3.20
CA MET A 406 26.48 -10.24 3.25
C MET A 406 27.99 -10.00 3.36
N LYS A 407 28.44 -8.89 2.78
CA LYS A 407 29.85 -8.45 2.77
C LYS A 407 30.17 -7.39 3.82
N ILE A 408 29.16 -6.59 4.25
CA ILE A 408 29.32 -5.58 5.29
C ILE A 408 29.85 -6.22 6.60
N THR A 409 30.68 -5.48 7.32
CA THR A 409 31.28 -5.95 8.58
C THR A 409 30.39 -5.75 9.79
N ASN A 410 29.67 -4.64 9.84
CA ASN A 410 28.75 -4.30 10.95
C ASN A 410 27.40 -4.98 10.73
N LYS A 411 27.29 -6.26 11.06
CA LYS A 411 26.09 -7.05 10.89
C LYS A 411 25.94 -8.07 12.02
N GLN A 412 24.71 -8.31 12.43
CA GLN A 412 24.40 -9.31 13.47
C GLN A 412 22.97 -9.83 13.35
N VAL A 413 22.72 -11.00 13.89
CA VAL A 413 21.36 -11.54 14.11
C VAL A 413 21.04 -11.35 15.58
N LEU A 414 19.90 -10.74 15.88
CA LEU A 414 19.41 -10.53 17.24
C LEU A 414 17.96 -10.98 17.36
N THR A 415 17.57 -11.45 18.52
CA THR A 415 16.16 -11.59 18.88
C THR A 415 15.51 -10.20 19.02
N LYS A 416 14.19 -10.14 19.06
CA LYS A 416 13.46 -8.88 19.26
C LYS A 416 13.84 -8.18 20.57
N GLU A 417 14.05 -8.95 21.64
CA GLU A 417 14.44 -8.43 22.94
C GLU A 417 15.88 -7.90 22.94
N GLU A 418 16.82 -8.66 22.38
CA GLU A 418 18.21 -8.22 22.24
C GLU A 418 18.33 -6.96 21.38
N MET A 419 17.54 -6.85 20.32
CA MET A 419 17.49 -5.65 19.46
C MET A 419 17.03 -4.42 20.26
N LYS A 420 16.02 -4.52 21.12
CA LYS A 420 15.59 -3.42 21.99
C LYS A 420 16.70 -3.01 22.98
N ILE A 421 17.38 -3.99 23.56
CA ILE A 421 18.55 -3.72 24.46
C ILE A 421 19.64 -3.02 23.67
N TRP A 422 19.91 -3.47 22.44
CA TRP A 422 20.92 -2.88 21.58
C TRP A 422 20.57 -1.40 21.25
N VAL A 423 19.32 -1.11 20.86
CA VAL A 423 18.86 0.26 20.59
C VAL A 423 18.99 1.15 21.82
N ALA A 424 18.58 0.68 22.98
CA ALA A 424 18.68 1.42 24.24
C ALA A 424 20.15 1.78 24.60
N ALA A 425 21.09 0.88 24.30
CA ALA A 425 22.52 1.09 24.58
C ALA A 425 23.22 2.00 23.56
N HIS A 426 22.89 1.88 22.27
CA HIS A 426 23.62 2.55 21.18
C HIS A 426 22.98 3.87 20.69
N GLN A 427 21.68 4.08 20.95
CA GLN A 427 20.95 5.29 20.60
C GLN A 427 21.23 5.79 19.16
N PRO A 428 20.97 4.98 18.13
CA PRO A 428 21.31 5.34 16.76
C PRO A 428 20.58 6.62 16.33
N LYS A 429 21.30 7.53 15.66
CA LYS A 429 20.70 8.77 15.13
C LYS A 429 19.74 8.51 13.99
N LEU A 430 20.05 7.55 13.11
CA LEU A 430 19.21 7.15 11.99
C LEU A 430 18.98 5.65 12.04
N LEU A 431 17.75 5.26 12.34
CA LEU A 431 17.30 3.88 12.46
C LEU A 431 16.14 3.62 11.47
N VAL A 432 16.27 2.56 10.70
CA VAL A 432 15.21 2.07 9.80
C VAL A 432 14.80 0.68 10.25
N MET A 433 13.50 0.45 10.37
CA MET A 433 12.91 -0.85 10.65
C MET A 433 12.13 -1.30 9.41
N ALA A 434 12.48 -2.46 8.85
CA ALA A 434 11.90 -2.95 7.60
C ALA A 434 11.44 -4.40 7.70
N GLY A 435 10.27 -4.70 7.11
CA GLY A 435 9.73 -6.06 7.01
C GLY A 435 8.20 -6.12 7.02
N ALA A 436 7.64 -7.19 6.46
CA ALA A 436 6.19 -7.42 6.38
C ALA A 436 5.63 -8.22 7.56
N GLY A 437 6.50 -8.70 8.46
CA GLY A 437 6.12 -9.46 9.64
C GLY A 437 5.69 -8.58 10.82
N ASP A 438 5.80 -9.12 12.02
CA ASP A 438 5.40 -8.48 13.27
C ASP A 438 6.48 -7.52 13.85
N ILE A 439 7.43 -7.10 13.02
CA ILE A 439 8.41 -6.05 13.36
C ILE A 439 7.74 -4.72 13.68
N ASP A 440 6.57 -4.45 13.10
CA ASP A 440 5.79 -3.23 13.35
C ASP A 440 5.38 -3.07 14.83
N ALA A 441 5.15 -4.18 15.53
CA ALA A 441 4.87 -4.15 16.96
C ALA A 441 6.04 -3.61 17.80
N LEU A 442 7.26 -3.60 17.24
CA LEU A 442 8.45 -3.08 17.91
C LEU A 442 8.68 -1.59 17.68
N VAL A 443 8.02 -0.98 16.69
CA VAL A 443 8.24 0.42 16.31
C VAL A 443 7.92 1.37 17.46
N GLN A 444 6.78 1.20 18.11
CA GLN A 444 6.40 2.04 19.24
C GLN A 444 7.32 1.86 20.46
N PRO A 445 7.65 0.64 20.92
CA PRO A 445 8.66 0.44 21.97
C PRO A 445 10.03 1.05 21.64
N VAL A 446 10.50 0.91 20.39
CA VAL A 446 11.77 1.49 19.93
C VAL A 446 11.72 3.01 19.95
N LYS A 447 10.61 3.60 19.49
CA LYS A 447 10.39 5.05 19.57
C LYS A 447 10.54 5.56 21.02
N GLU A 448 9.87 4.91 21.96
CA GLU A 448 9.92 5.26 23.39
C GLU A 448 11.35 5.15 23.97
N LEU A 449 12.14 4.14 23.53
CA LEU A 449 13.53 4.02 23.91
C LEU A 449 14.43 5.16 23.39
N LEU A 450 14.09 5.72 22.23
CA LEU A 450 14.83 6.84 21.62
C LEU A 450 14.38 8.23 22.16
N GLU A 451 13.15 8.33 22.67
CA GLU A 451 12.60 9.57 23.24
C GLU A 451 12.93 9.78 24.73
N ASN A 452 13.18 8.70 25.48
CA ASN A 452 13.30 8.72 26.93
C ASN A 452 14.75 8.95 27.46
N LYS A 453 15.58 9.72 26.74
CA LYS A 453 16.89 10.12 27.25
C LYS A 453 17.14 11.61 27.14
#